data_b8ceaebb98aae6fcb429ff19bb9e778b
#
_entry.id   b8ceaebb98aae6fcb429ff19bb9e778b
#
_cell.length_a   1.000
_cell.length_b   1.000
_cell.length_c   1.000
_cell.angle_alpha   90.00
_cell.angle_beta   90.00
_cell.angle_gamma   90.00
#
_symmetry.space_group_name_H-M   'P 1'
#
loop_
_entity.id
_entity.type
_entity.pdbx_description
1 polymer ?
#
loop_
_entity_poly.entity_id
_entity_poly.type
_entity_poly.pdbx_seq_one_letter_code
_entity_poly.pdbx_strand_id
1 'polypeptide(L)'
;KLESLARMNGIESGGAHNALFDANLTKLVLEKIYKEQNITWRSAMMTGSREEVENFSRNELMFSLNEYFYGKSKLYLVTPLYHEHMLHPIYKWVQAFDLRFDPEIYFDLPLDELKKEIKKTPKFIRTIRSNKAPVLLHSDYASKAEPYSAMTKEQLLKRAKLIKGNKD
;
A
#
# COMPACT_ATOMS: atom_id res chain seq x y z
N LYS A 1 -0.44 -18.54 -10.63
CA LYS A 1 -0.57 -19.73 -9.81
C LYS A 1 0.77 -20.05 -9.15
N LEU A 2 0.78 -20.71 -7.99
CA LEU A 2 2.00 -21.04 -7.23
C LEU A 2 3.03 -21.81 -8.08
N GLU A 3 2.59 -22.84 -8.81
CA GLU A 3 3.44 -23.60 -9.74
C GLU A 3 4.10 -22.72 -10.81
N SER A 4 3.35 -21.80 -11.41
CA SER A 4 3.91 -20.91 -12.43
C SER A 4 5.00 -20.02 -11.84
N LEU A 5 4.77 -19.50 -10.61
CA LEU A 5 5.76 -18.72 -9.89
C LEU A 5 7.01 -19.53 -9.56
N ALA A 6 6.83 -20.76 -9.05
CA ALA A 6 7.93 -21.67 -8.75
C ALA A 6 8.78 -21.98 -9.98
N ARG A 7 8.14 -22.39 -11.09
CA ARG A 7 8.81 -22.70 -12.34
C ARG A 7 9.59 -21.53 -12.92
N MET A 8 9.00 -20.31 -12.90
CA MET A 8 9.69 -19.09 -13.36
C MET A 8 10.91 -18.76 -12.51
N ASN A 9 10.98 -19.30 -11.30
CA ASN A 9 12.11 -19.12 -10.38
C ASN A 9 13.03 -20.34 -10.25
N GLY A 10 12.96 -21.29 -11.18
CA GLY A 10 13.81 -22.47 -11.21
C GLY A 10 13.54 -23.49 -10.10
N ILE A 11 12.33 -23.45 -9.50
CA ILE A 11 11.91 -24.42 -8.48
C ILE A 11 11.10 -25.51 -9.19
N GLU A 12 11.49 -26.78 -9.00
CA GLU A 12 10.72 -27.91 -9.53
C GLU A 12 9.31 -27.94 -8.98
N SER A 13 8.32 -28.09 -9.86
CA SER A 13 6.89 -27.99 -9.55
C SER A 13 6.07 -29.16 -10.10
N GLY A 14 6.64 -30.37 -10.10
CA GLY A 14 5.92 -31.59 -10.53
C GLY A 14 5.17 -32.26 -9.37
N GLY A 15 3.86 -32.44 -9.46
CA GLY A 15 3.06 -33.10 -8.42
C GLY A 15 1.91 -32.29 -7.83
N ALA A 16 1.40 -31.37 -8.60
CA ALA A 16 0.32 -30.44 -8.24
C ALA A 16 -0.94 -31.14 -7.68
N HIS A 17 -1.57 -30.43 -6.72
CA HIS A 17 -2.81 -30.76 -6.03
C HIS A 17 -2.71 -31.73 -4.84
N ASN A 18 -1.52 -31.93 -4.29
CA ASN A 18 -1.34 -32.54 -2.98
C ASN A 18 -1.02 -31.43 -1.97
N ALA A 19 -1.78 -31.35 -0.88
CA ALA A 19 -1.64 -30.29 0.12
C ALA A 19 -0.22 -30.20 0.71
N LEU A 20 0.44 -31.34 0.92
CA LEU A 20 1.83 -31.36 1.40
C LEU A 20 2.81 -30.81 0.37
N PHE A 21 2.60 -31.15 -0.90
CA PHE A 21 3.41 -30.64 -2.00
C PHE A 21 3.25 -29.12 -2.14
N ASP A 22 2.01 -28.63 -2.10
CA ASP A 22 1.70 -27.19 -2.21
C ASP A 22 2.30 -26.41 -1.02
N ALA A 23 2.26 -26.98 0.19
CA ALA A 23 2.89 -26.38 1.38
C ALA A 23 4.42 -26.32 1.20
N ASN A 24 5.06 -27.39 0.75
CA ASN A 24 6.50 -27.42 0.49
C ASN A 24 6.90 -26.44 -0.63
N LEU A 25 6.12 -26.38 -1.70
CA LEU A 25 6.35 -25.46 -2.80
C LEU A 25 6.25 -23.99 -2.34
N THR A 26 5.24 -23.69 -1.51
CA THR A 26 5.08 -22.37 -0.87
C THR A 26 6.31 -22.04 -0.05
N LYS A 27 6.80 -22.96 0.79
CA LYS A 27 8.01 -22.78 1.60
C LYS A 27 9.23 -22.45 0.73
N LEU A 28 9.47 -23.23 -0.33
CA LEU A 28 10.61 -23.01 -1.23
C LEU A 28 10.57 -21.67 -1.93
N VAL A 29 9.39 -21.22 -2.38
CA VAL A 29 9.19 -19.88 -2.96
C VAL A 29 9.47 -18.80 -1.94
N LEU A 30 8.97 -18.95 -0.71
CA LEU A 30 9.22 -17.97 0.38
C LEU A 30 10.70 -17.91 0.77
N GLU A 31 11.38 -19.05 0.87
CA GLU A 31 12.82 -19.09 1.14
C GLU A 31 13.63 -18.38 0.05
N LYS A 32 13.24 -18.53 -1.21
CA LYS A 32 13.88 -17.84 -2.32
C LYS A 32 13.67 -16.33 -2.25
N ILE A 33 12.44 -15.88 -1.99
CA ILE A 33 12.13 -14.46 -1.77
C ILE A 33 12.95 -13.91 -0.60
N TYR A 34 13.01 -14.62 0.51
CA TYR A 34 13.80 -14.20 1.67
C TYR A 34 15.29 -14.05 1.37
N LYS A 35 15.87 -14.98 0.61
CA LYS A 35 17.29 -14.97 0.25
C LYS A 35 17.64 -13.89 -0.77
N GLU A 36 16.82 -13.74 -1.81
CA GLU A 36 17.13 -12.90 -2.97
C GLU A 36 16.53 -11.49 -2.86
N GLN A 37 15.45 -11.33 -2.10
CA GLN A 37 14.71 -10.08 -1.97
C GLN A 37 14.47 -9.72 -0.50
N ASN A 38 15.51 -9.79 0.31
CA ASN A 38 15.43 -9.59 1.77
C ASN A 38 14.75 -8.27 2.17
N ILE A 39 15.04 -7.17 1.45
CA ILE A 39 14.43 -5.86 1.74
C ILE A 39 12.92 -5.91 1.51
N THR A 40 12.48 -6.49 0.40
CA THR A 40 11.05 -6.64 0.08
C THR A 40 10.37 -7.56 1.09
N TRP A 41 11.02 -8.66 1.47
CA TRP A 41 10.53 -9.58 2.49
C TRP A 41 10.33 -8.87 3.84
N ARG A 42 11.34 -8.15 4.32
CA ARG A 42 11.25 -7.42 5.59
C ARG A 42 10.14 -6.38 5.56
N SER A 43 10.02 -5.61 4.46
CA SER A 43 8.96 -4.63 4.30
C SER A 43 7.57 -5.29 4.34
N ALA A 44 7.39 -6.43 3.68
CA ALA A 44 6.12 -7.17 3.71
C ALA A 44 5.79 -7.74 5.10
N MET A 45 6.81 -8.17 5.86
CA MET A 45 6.61 -8.72 7.22
C MET A 45 6.37 -7.65 8.28
N MET A 46 6.76 -6.39 8.04
CA MET A 46 6.50 -5.28 8.96
C MET A 46 5.02 -4.91 9.09
N THR A 47 4.15 -5.53 8.33
CA THR A 47 2.71 -5.29 8.34
C THR A 47 1.90 -6.55 8.62
N GLY A 48 2.50 -7.51 9.34
CA GLY A 48 1.88 -8.77 9.72
C GLY A 48 0.80 -8.65 10.79
N SER A 49 0.90 -7.64 11.66
CA SER A 49 -0.09 -7.35 12.70
C SER A 49 -0.75 -5.98 12.49
N ARG A 50 -1.91 -5.79 13.12
CA ARG A 50 -2.60 -4.50 13.11
C ARG A 50 -1.73 -3.37 13.68
N GLU A 51 -1.08 -3.64 14.80
CA GLU A 51 -0.22 -2.68 15.50
C GLU A 51 0.96 -2.25 14.62
N GLU A 52 1.61 -3.20 13.96
CA GLU A 52 2.71 -2.91 13.02
C GLU A 52 2.25 -2.03 11.85
N VAL A 53 1.07 -2.30 11.28
CA VAL A 53 0.49 -1.46 10.21
C VAL A 53 0.23 -0.04 10.70
N GLU A 54 -0.35 0.11 11.89
CA GLU A 54 -0.65 1.41 12.47
C GLU A 54 0.63 2.18 12.81
N ASN A 55 1.64 1.52 13.39
CA ASN A 55 2.93 2.11 13.70
C ASN A 55 3.68 2.51 12.43
N PHE A 56 3.74 1.65 11.42
CA PHE A 56 4.32 1.98 10.13
C PHE A 56 3.65 3.22 9.52
N SER A 57 2.32 3.22 9.46
CA SER A 57 1.56 4.32 8.88
C SER A 57 1.75 5.65 9.63
N ARG A 58 1.96 5.62 10.95
CA ARG A 58 2.20 6.84 11.74
C ARG A 58 3.61 7.42 11.57
N ASN A 59 4.59 6.56 11.39
CA ASN A 59 6.00 6.94 11.36
C ASN A 59 6.46 7.39 9.96
N GLU A 60 5.83 6.85 8.91
CA GLU A 60 6.20 7.18 7.55
C GLU A 60 5.48 8.43 7.03
N LEU A 61 6.23 9.35 6.41
CA LEU A 61 5.63 10.51 5.76
C LEU A 61 4.83 10.10 4.52
N MET A 62 5.39 9.19 3.73
CA MET A 62 4.74 8.60 2.55
C MET A 62 5.27 7.20 2.30
N PHE A 63 4.43 6.33 1.78
CA PHE A 63 4.78 4.93 1.49
C PHE A 63 3.95 4.38 0.33
N SER A 64 4.40 3.24 -0.19
CA SER A 64 3.70 2.53 -1.25
C SER A 64 2.66 1.58 -0.65
N LEU A 65 1.41 1.72 -1.06
CA LEU A 65 0.31 0.80 -0.76
C LEU A 65 0.07 -0.08 -1.98
N ASN A 66 0.18 -1.38 -1.83
CA ASN A 66 -0.19 -2.33 -2.87
C ASN A 66 -1.59 -2.89 -2.62
N GLU A 67 -2.50 -2.66 -3.56
CA GLU A 67 -3.84 -3.23 -3.56
C GLU A 67 -3.98 -4.24 -4.70
N TYR A 68 -4.64 -5.36 -4.41
CA TYR A 68 -4.89 -6.40 -5.39
C TYR A 68 -6.39 -6.50 -5.70
N PHE A 69 -6.74 -6.20 -6.95
CA PHE A 69 -8.11 -6.22 -7.44
C PHE A 69 -8.23 -6.97 -8.75
N TYR A 70 -9.18 -7.90 -8.83
CA TYR A 70 -9.52 -8.64 -10.06
C TYR A 70 -8.29 -9.20 -10.78
N GLY A 71 -7.39 -9.83 -10.04
CA GLY A 71 -6.18 -10.43 -10.63
C GLY A 71 -5.06 -9.44 -10.98
N LYS A 72 -5.21 -8.16 -10.65
CA LYS A 72 -4.22 -7.12 -10.93
C LYS A 72 -3.72 -6.44 -9.65
N SER A 73 -2.42 -6.31 -9.56
CA SER A 73 -1.77 -5.51 -8.52
C SER A 73 -1.75 -4.05 -8.94
N LYS A 74 -2.05 -3.14 -8.01
CA LYS A 74 -1.96 -1.70 -8.19
C LYS A 74 -1.17 -1.08 -7.06
N LEU A 75 -0.15 -0.32 -7.41
CA LEU A 75 0.65 0.44 -6.47
C LEU A 75 0.13 1.87 -6.38
N TYR A 76 -0.01 2.34 -5.15
CA TYR A 76 -0.37 3.71 -4.82
C TYR A 76 0.72 4.32 -3.94
N LEU A 77 1.14 5.54 -4.23
CA LEU A 77 1.96 6.32 -3.31
C LEU A 77 1.03 7.17 -2.45
N VAL A 78 1.05 6.94 -1.15
CA VAL A 78 0.10 7.54 -0.22
C VAL A 78 0.82 8.22 0.95
N THR A 79 0.15 9.19 1.55
CA THR A 79 0.48 9.78 2.84
C THR A 79 -0.67 9.54 3.81
N PRO A 80 -0.43 9.10 5.05
CA PRO A 80 -1.51 8.87 6.01
C PRO A 80 -2.15 10.19 6.45
N LEU A 81 -3.44 10.13 6.76
CA LEU A 81 -4.14 11.21 7.46
C LEU A 81 -3.87 11.05 8.95
N TYR A 82 -3.28 12.09 9.55
CA TYR A 82 -2.62 11.98 10.87
C TYR A 82 -3.54 12.17 12.08
N HIS A 83 -4.83 12.50 11.86
CA HIS A 83 -5.76 12.79 12.94
C HIS A 83 -6.64 11.59 13.28
N GLU A 84 -6.93 11.39 14.56
CA GLU A 84 -7.76 10.27 15.03
C GLU A 84 -9.17 10.27 14.44
N HIS A 85 -9.77 11.44 14.23
CA HIS A 85 -11.08 11.56 13.61
C HIS A 85 -11.07 11.25 12.10
N MET A 86 -9.91 11.21 11.46
CA MET A 86 -9.75 10.80 10.06
C MET A 86 -9.57 9.28 9.89
N LEU A 87 -9.63 8.52 10.98
CA LEU A 87 -9.71 7.06 10.90
C LEU A 87 -11.09 6.62 10.42
N HIS A 88 -11.13 5.42 9.82
CA HIS A 88 -12.41 4.83 9.43
C HIS A 88 -13.37 4.76 10.66
N PRO A 89 -14.60 5.28 10.57
CA PRO A 89 -15.44 5.52 11.75
C PRO A 89 -15.75 4.26 12.57
N ILE A 90 -15.94 3.11 11.90
CA ILE A 90 -16.30 1.84 12.54
C ILE A 90 -15.05 1.03 12.90
N TYR A 91 -14.19 0.79 11.92
CA TYR A 91 -13.07 -0.14 12.08
C TYR A 91 -11.78 0.52 12.57
N LYS A 92 -11.75 1.86 12.65
CA LYS A 92 -10.56 2.64 13.00
C LYS A 92 -9.36 2.32 12.08
N TRP A 93 -9.61 1.93 10.85
CA TRP A 93 -8.56 1.74 9.85
C TRP A 93 -7.96 3.07 9.43
N VAL A 94 -6.68 3.06 9.12
CA VAL A 94 -5.96 4.25 8.66
C VAL A 94 -6.52 4.70 7.32
N GLN A 95 -6.82 5.99 7.22
CA GLN A 95 -7.10 6.66 5.95
C GLN A 95 -5.82 7.28 5.42
N ALA A 96 -5.62 7.24 4.13
CA ALA A 96 -4.45 7.80 3.49
C ALA A 96 -4.83 8.55 2.21
N PHE A 97 -4.12 9.64 1.93
CA PHE A 97 -4.30 10.44 0.73
C PHE A 97 -3.39 9.91 -0.40
N ASP A 98 -3.94 9.73 -1.58
CA ASP A 98 -3.22 9.31 -2.78
C ASP A 98 -2.49 10.51 -3.39
N LEU A 99 -1.16 10.51 -3.35
CA LEU A 99 -0.30 11.63 -3.77
C LEU A 99 -0.34 11.91 -5.28
N ARG A 100 -1.04 11.09 -6.07
CA ARG A 100 -1.37 11.40 -7.46
C ARG A 100 -2.17 12.71 -7.57
N PHE A 101 -3.03 12.97 -6.61
CA PHE A 101 -3.86 14.16 -6.54
C PHE A 101 -3.14 15.30 -5.83
N ASP A 102 -3.49 16.54 -6.19
CA ASP A 102 -3.00 17.71 -5.48
C ASP A 102 -3.88 18.03 -4.29
N PRO A 103 -3.36 17.99 -3.04
CA PRO A 103 -4.18 18.24 -1.87
C PRO A 103 -4.70 19.69 -1.79
N GLU A 104 -3.98 20.67 -2.37
CA GLU A 104 -4.41 22.07 -2.35
C GLU A 104 -5.79 22.28 -2.99
N ILE A 105 -6.18 21.44 -3.94
CA ILE A 105 -7.49 21.50 -4.59
C ILE A 105 -8.66 21.22 -3.62
N TYR A 106 -8.41 20.47 -2.55
CA TYR A 106 -9.45 19.98 -1.64
C TYR A 106 -9.56 20.79 -0.35
N PHE A 107 -8.54 21.55 0.04
CA PHE A 107 -8.53 22.26 1.31
C PHE A 107 -9.58 23.39 1.41
N ASP A 108 -9.82 24.08 0.32
CA ASP A 108 -10.76 25.21 0.29
C ASP A 108 -12.18 24.80 -0.19
N LEU A 109 -12.42 23.51 -0.42
CA LEU A 109 -13.72 23.05 -0.85
C LEU A 109 -14.77 23.13 0.28
N PRO A 110 -15.97 23.66 0.00
CA PRO A 110 -17.09 23.51 0.90
C PRO A 110 -17.36 22.04 1.24
N LEU A 111 -17.73 21.76 2.50
CA LEU A 111 -17.92 20.39 2.99
C LEU A 111 -18.82 19.53 2.10
N ASP A 112 -19.89 20.11 1.55
CA ASP A 112 -20.81 19.36 0.68
C ASP A 112 -20.22 19.03 -0.70
N GLU A 113 -19.31 19.84 -1.19
CA GLU A 113 -18.54 19.56 -2.41
C GLU A 113 -17.47 18.50 -2.13
N LEU A 114 -16.73 18.62 -1.04
CA LEU A 114 -15.74 17.62 -0.62
C LEU A 114 -16.40 16.25 -0.44
N LYS A 115 -17.58 16.16 0.16
CA LYS A 115 -18.33 14.90 0.26
C LYS A 115 -18.68 14.28 -1.10
N LYS A 116 -18.91 15.09 -2.12
CA LYS A 116 -19.14 14.62 -3.49
C LYS A 116 -17.83 14.13 -4.11
N GLU A 117 -16.74 14.90 -3.94
CA GLU A 117 -15.42 14.54 -4.47
C GLU A 117 -14.89 13.21 -3.89
N ILE A 118 -15.02 12.97 -2.58
CA ILE A 118 -14.61 11.71 -1.93
C ILE A 118 -15.30 10.47 -2.55
N LYS A 119 -16.49 10.63 -3.10
CA LYS A 119 -17.26 9.53 -3.74
C LYS A 119 -16.84 9.26 -5.18
N LYS A 120 -16.13 10.17 -5.83
CA LYS A 120 -15.72 10.04 -7.23
C LYS A 120 -14.64 8.95 -7.42
N THR A 121 -14.54 8.49 -8.66
CA THR A 121 -13.48 7.59 -9.10
C THR A 121 -12.66 8.31 -10.17
N PRO A 122 -11.32 8.25 -10.09
CA PRO A 122 -10.49 7.53 -9.12
C PRO A 122 -10.48 8.19 -7.74
N LYS A 123 -10.47 7.38 -6.67
CA LYS A 123 -10.48 7.86 -5.29
C LYS A 123 -9.16 8.47 -4.90
N PHE A 124 -9.20 9.63 -4.22
CA PHE A 124 -8.03 10.25 -3.62
C PHE A 124 -7.82 9.86 -2.14
N ILE A 125 -8.86 9.33 -1.46
CA ILE A 125 -8.72 8.72 -0.13
C ILE A 125 -8.70 7.20 -0.25
N ARG A 126 -7.67 6.59 0.35
CA ARG A 126 -7.46 5.15 0.43
C ARG A 126 -7.63 4.67 1.86
N THR A 127 -8.27 3.53 2.04
CA THR A 127 -8.45 2.90 3.35
C THR A 127 -7.46 1.75 3.51
N ILE A 128 -6.56 1.86 4.46
CA ILE A 128 -5.59 0.81 4.81
C ILE A 128 -6.22 -0.06 5.88
N ARG A 129 -6.63 -1.25 5.49
CA ARG A 129 -7.30 -2.21 6.37
C ARG A 129 -6.27 -2.89 7.27
N SER A 130 -5.93 -2.25 8.39
CA SER A 130 -4.83 -2.66 9.27
C SER A 130 -4.94 -4.09 9.81
N ASN A 131 -6.14 -4.66 9.88
CA ASN A 131 -6.38 -6.05 10.30
C ASN A 131 -6.43 -7.07 9.14
N LYS A 132 -6.03 -6.69 7.93
CA LYS A 132 -6.06 -7.55 6.73
C LYS A 132 -4.67 -7.73 6.10
N ALA A 133 -3.62 -7.59 6.90
CA ALA A 133 -2.23 -7.68 6.46
C ALA A 133 -1.99 -6.95 5.12
N PRO A 134 -2.21 -5.63 5.05
CA PRO A 134 -2.00 -4.87 3.83
C PRO A 134 -0.51 -4.89 3.46
N VAL A 135 -0.22 -4.91 2.17
CA VAL A 135 1.16 -4.83 1.69
C VAL A 135 1.57 -3.36 1.60
N LEU A 136 2.35 -2.91 2.59
CA LEU A 136 2.94 -1.58 2.65
C LEU A 136 4.45 -1.70 2.38
N LEU A 137 4.96 -0.87 1.49
CA LEU A 137 6.36 -0.91 1.05
C LEU A 137 6.96 0.50 1.10
N HIS A 138 8.27 0.59 1.00
CA HIS A 138 8.96 1.87 0.90
C HIS A 138 8.41 2.70 -0.28
N SER A 139 8.40 4.03 -0.13
CA SER A 139 7.86 4.97 -1.14
C SER A 139 8.47 4.78 -2.53
N ASP A 140 9.71 4.32 -2.63
CA ASP A 140 10.42 4.14 -3.90
C ASP A 140 9.77 3.10 -4.84
N TYR A 141 8.93 2.22 -4.33
CA TYR A 141 8.24 1.25 -5.18
C TYR A 141 7.16 1.92 -6.04
N ALA A 142 6.29 2.72 -5.45
CA ALA A 142 5.23 3.39 -6.19
C ALA A 142 5.72 4.65 -6.91
N SER A 143 6.70 5.39 -6.37
CA SER A 143 7.20 6.62 -6.99
C SER A 143 7.83 6.41 -8.36
N LYS A 144 8.29 5.19 -8.67
CA LYS A 144 8.82 4.81 -9.98
C LYS A 144 7.76 4.33 -10.97
N ALA A 145 6.52 4.17 -10.52
CA ALA A 145 5.40 3.70 -11.34
C ALA A 145 4.51 4.88 -11.75
N GLU A 146 3.85 4.75 -12.93
CA GLU A 146 2.82 5.69 -13.34
C GLU A 146 1.62 5.67 -12.38
N PRO A 147 1.03 6.85 -12.09
CA PRO A 147 1.36 8.19 -12.61
C PRO A 147 2.42 8.96 -11.81
N TYR A 148 3.00 8.39 -10.75
CA TYR A 148 3.89 9.09 -9.81
C TYR A 148 5.27 9.36 -10.42
N SER A 149 5.73 8.50 -11.33
CA SER A 149 7.00 8.68 -12.07
C SER A 149 7.06 9.93 -12.94
N ALA A 150 5.90 10.50 -13.29
CA ALA A 150 5.79 11.77 -14.00
C ALA A 150 5.95 13.00 -13.08
N MET A 151 6.04 12.81 -11.76
CA MET A 151 6.20 13.87 -10.76
C MET A 151 7.60 13.87 -10.18
N THR A 152 8.10 15.05 -9.81
CA THR A 152 9.38 15.11 -9.09
C THR A 152 9.22 14.66 -7.64
N LYS A 153 10.33 14.23 -7.03
CA LYS A 153 10.37 13.86 -5.61
C LYS A 153 9.94 15.03 -4.72
N GLU A 154 10.34 16.25 -5.08
CA GLU A 154 9.99 17.48 -4.36
C GLU A 154 8.49 17.73 -4.39
N GLN A 155 7.83 17.53 -5.53
CA GLN A 155 6.37 17.66 -5.64
C GLN A 155 5.65 16.66 -4.75
N LEU A 156 6.07 15.39 -4.76
CA LEU A 156 5.49 14.35 -3.93
C LEU A 156 5.68 14.63 -2.44
N LEU A 157 6.89 15.06 -2.06
CA LEU A 157 7.18 15.46 -0.68
C LEU A 157 6.40 16.70 -0.23
N LYS A 158 6.24 17.69 -1.11
CA LYS A 158 5.41 18.89 -0.84
C LYS A 158 3.97 18.46 -0.52
N ARG A 159 3.36 17.64 -1.38
CA ARG A 159 1.99 17.14 -1.18
C ARG A 159 1.83 16.37 0.14
N ALA A 160 2.77 15.48 0.45
CA ALA A 160 2.73 14.73 1.70
C ALA A 160 2.85 15.62 2.94
N LYS A 161 3.73 16.64 2.89
CA LYS A 161 3.90 17.60 3.99
C LYS A 161 2.68 18.50 4.18
N LEU A 162 2.01 18.88 3.09
CA LEU A 162 0.76 19.65 3.16
C LEU A 162 -0.33 18.87 3.91
N ILE A 163 -0.52 17.59 3.59
CA ILE A 163 -1.45 16.73 4.32
C ILE A 163 -1.06 16.59 5.80
N LYS A 164 0.24 16.39 6.10
CA LYS A 164 0.71 16.28 7.48
C LYS A 164 0.55 17.57 8.27
N GLY A 165 0.72 18.72 7.63
CA GLY A 165 0.64 20.04 8.24
C GLY A 165 -0.78 20.58 8.39
N ASN A 166 -1.71 20.08 7.59
CA ASN A 166 -3.13 20.47 7.68
C ASN A 166 -3.77 19.75 8.87
N LYS A 167 -4.26 20.57 9.83
CA LYS A 167 -4.88 20.07 11.07
C LYS A 167 -6.40 20.24 11.08
N ASP A 168 -6.95 20.86 10.06
CA ASP A 168 -8.38 21.14 9.90
C ASP A 168 -9.02 20.18 8.84
#